data_ed53bc271de56b0b51772b741da93443
#
_entry.id   ed53bc271de56b0b51772b741da93443
#
_cell.length_a   1.000
_cell.length_b   1.000
_cell.length_c   1.000
_cell.angle_alpha   90.00
_cell.angle_beta   90.00
_cell.angle_gamma   90.00
#
_symmetry.space_group_name_H-M   'P 1'
#
loop_
_entity.id
_entity.type
_entity.pdbx_description
1 polymer ?
#
loop_
_entity_poly.entity_id
_entity_poly.type
_entity_poly.pdbx_seq_one_letter_code
_entity_poly.pdbx_strand_id
1 'polypeptide(L)'
;MAIDFEQVRAVARGFGRRFPEGNDPFRIMTRLLEECGELAQQVNHFEGSGVKREKHGEPDRAQLAQEIRDVLTCVARVMDHYHVEAEVAASIELYYQSLKREGFITDHAECAS
;
A
#
# COMPACT_ATOMS: atom_id res chain seq x y z
N MET A 1 -6.71 15.82 -2.94
CA MET A 1 -7.47 14.59 -3.20
C MET A 1 -7.10 13.53 -2.16
N ALA A 2 -8.10 12.94 -1.51
CA ALA A 2 -7.87 11.90 -0.52
C ALA A 2 -7.84 10.52 -1.20
N ILE A 3 -7.11 9.59 -0.58
CA ILE A 3 -7.13 8.19 -1.02
C ILE A 3 -8.44 7.57 -0.52
N ASP A 4 -9.17 6.94 -1.43
CA ASP A 4 -10.41 6.23 -1.11
C ASP A 4 -10.11 4.73 -1.08
N PHE A 5 -10.18 4.13 0.09
CA PHE A 5 -9.86 2.70 0.24
C PHE A 5 -10.86 1.80 -0.47
N GLU A 6 -12.11 2.22 -0.59
CA GLU A 6 -13.10 1.46 -1.38
C GLU A 6 -12.71 1.40 -2.85
N GLN A 7 -12.10 2.46 -3.37
CA GLN A 7 -11.59 2.46 -4.74
C GLN A 7 -10.40 1.50 -4.88
N VAL A 8 -9.52 1.45 -3.87
CA VAL A 8 -8.42 0.49 -3.86
C VAL A 8 -8.96 -0.94 -3.91
N ARG A 9 -10.02 -1.23 -3.13
CA ARG A 9 -10.66 -2.54 -3.14
C ARG A 9 -11.27 -2.87 -4.49
N ALA A 10 -11.90 -1.88 -5.14
CA ALA A 10 -12.47 -2.07 -6.49
C ALA A 10 -11.37 -2.40 -7.51
N VAL A 11 -10.24 -1.70 -7.44
CA VAL A 11 -9.09 -1.99 -8.30
C VAL A 11 -8.57 -3.41 -8.04
N ALA A 12 -8.46 -3.81 -6.76
CA ALA A 12 -8.01 -5.14 -6.39
C ALA A 12 -8.93 -6.24 -6.98
N ARG A 13 -10.25 -6.05 -6.88
CA ARG A 13 -11.21 -7.00 -7.45
C ARG A 13 -11.13 -7.03 -8.98
N GLY A 14 -11.02 -5.86 -9.59
CA GLY A 14 -10.88 -5.77 -11.05
C GLY A 14 -9.62 -6.46 -11.54
N PHE A 15 -8.51 -6.30 -10.83
CA PHE A 15 -7.27 -6.98 -11.15
C PHE A 15 -7.43 -8.50 -11.08
N GLY A 16 -8.10 -9.00 -10.02
CA GLY A 16 -8.37 -10.43 -9.87
C GLY A 16 -9.21 -11.00 -11.00
N ARG A 17 -10.19 -10.24 -11.49
CA ARG A 17 -11.02 -10.65 -12.61
C ARG A 17 -10.24 -10.65 -13.94
N ARG A 18 -9.34 -9.67 -14.10
CA ARG A 18 -8.53 -9.57 -15.33
C ARG A 18 -7.46 -10.66 -15.39
N PHE A 19 -6.92 -11.06 -14.27
CA PHE A 19 -5.83 -12.03 -14.18
C PHE A 19 -6.19 -13.18 -13.23
N PRO A 20 -7.17 -14.02 -13.61
CA PRO A 20 -7.70 -15.02 -12.69
C PRO A 20 -6.71 -16.08 -12.24
N GLU A 21 -5.65 -16.34 -13.02
CA GLU A 21 -4.64 -17.34 -12.66
C GLU A 21 -3.83 -16.95 -11.43
N GLY A 22 -3.82 -15.67 -11.08
CA GLY A 22 -3.05 -15.16 -9.96
C GLY A 22 -3.82 -15.02 -8.65
N ASN A 23 -5.02 -15.64 -8.54
CA ASN A 23 -5.90 -15.41 -7.40
C ASN A 23 -5.70 -16.37 -6.22
N ASP A 24 -4.81 -17.35 -6.30
CA ASP A 24 -4.51 -18.17 -5.15
C ASP A 24 -3.65 -17.39 -4.12
N PRO A 25 -3.76 -17.72 -2.82
CA PRO A 25 -3.12 -16.92 -1.80
C PRO A 25 -1.60 -16.89 -1.89
N PHE A 26 -0.97 -17.96 -2.38
CA PHE A 26 0.50 -17.99 -2.49
C PHE A 26 0.97 -17.03 -3.57
N ARG A 27 0.26 -16.94 -4.69
CA ARG A 27 0.59 -16.02 -5.78
C ARG A 27 0.35 -14.57 -5.37
N ILE A 28 -0.74 -14.33 -4.64
CA ILE A 28 -1.02 -12.98 -4.11
C ILE A 28 0.11 -12.53 -3.20
N MET A 29 0.56 -13.41 -2.29
CA MET A 29 1.66 -13.09 -1.38
C MET A 29 2.99 -12.90 -2.10
N THR A 30 3.28 -13.76 -3.08
CA THR A 30 4.51 -13.62 -3.88
C THR A 30 4.53 -12.27 -4.58
N ARG A 31 3.41 -11.89 -5.18
CA ARG A 31 3.31 -10.59 -5.84
C ARG A 31 3.46 -9.43 -4.85
N LEU A 32 2.86 -9.54 -3.66
CA LEU A 32 3.01 -8.52 -2.62
C LEU A 32 4.49 -8.33 -2.26
N LEU A 33 5.23 -9.42 -2.09
CA LEU A 33 6.65 -9.34 -1.78
C LEU A 33 7.46 -8.72 -2.92
N GLU A 34 7.11 -9.05 -4.18
CA GLU A 34 7.75 -8.43 -5.34
C GLU A 34 7.49 -6.92 -5.37
N GLU A 35 6.25 -6.50 -5.15
CA GLU A 35 5.88 -5.09 -5.15
C GLU A 35 6.55 -4.34 -3.99
N CYS A 36 6.68 -4.98 -2.83
CA CYS A 36 7.42 -4.39 -1.72
C CYS A 36 8.89 -4.19 -2.07
N GLY A 37 9.48 -5.15 -2.79
CA GLY A 37 10.86 -5.02 -3.27
C GLY A 37 11.02 -3.88 -4.26
N GLU A 38 10.07 -3.73 -5.18
CA GLU A 38 10.09 -2.63 -6.15
C GLU A 38 9.89 -1.28 -5.46
N LEU A 39 9.02 -1.23 -4.43
CA LEU A 39 8.87 -0.02 -3.62
C LEU A 39 10.17 0.32 -2.89
N ALA A 40 10.84 -0.67 -2.33
CA ALA A 40 12.13 -0.47 -1.67
C ALA A 40 13.17 0.10 -2.65
N GLN A 41 13.17 -0.37 -3.89
CA GLN A 41 14.06 0.17 -4.93
C GLN A 41 13.77 1.64 -5.21
N GLN A 42 12.49 2.03 -5.24
CA GLN A 42 12.11 3.43 -5.44
C GLN A 42 12.58 4.30 -4.28
N VAL A 43 12.39 3.84 -3.04
CA VAL A 43 12.86 4.56 -1.86
C VAL A 43 14.38 4.73 -1.89
N ASN A 44 15.10 3.65 -2.23
CA ASN A 44 16.55 3.71 -2.36
C ASN A 44 16.99 4.69 -3.44
N HIS A 45 16.22 4.79 -4.54
CA HIS A 45 16.51 5.73 -5.61
C HIS A 45 16.33 7.18 -5.14
N PHE A 46 15.24 7.46 -4.38
CA PHE A 46 15.00 8.80 -3.85
C PHE A 46 16.05 9.21 -2.81
N GLU A 47 16.44 8.30 -1.93
CA GLU A 47 17.41 8.56 -0.85
C GLU A 47 18.83 8.22 -1.25
N GLY A 48 19.00 7.59 -2.40
CA GLY A 48 20.25 6.97 -2.77
C GLY A 48 21.35 7.93 -3.13
N SER A 49 22.53 7.36 -3.20
CA SER A 49 23.75 8.05 -3.59
C SER A 49 23.70 8.44 -5.07
N GLY A 50 24.66 9.25 -5.49
CA GLY A 50 24.83 9.64 -6.88
C GLY A 50 24.92 8.47 -7.85
N VAL A 51 25.32 7.28 -7.38
CA VAL A 51 25.41 6.08 -8.22
C VAL A 51 24.05 5.70 -8.83
N LYS A 52 23.00 5.71 -8.02
CA LYS A 52 21.65 5.42 -8.50
C LYS A 52 21.19 6.46 -9.53
N ARG A 53 21.46 7.72 -9.26
CA ARG A 53 21.08 8.82 -10.15
C ARG A 53 21.89 8.81 -11.45
N GLU A 54 23.16 8.46 -11.39
CA GLU A 54 23.97 8.30 -12.58
C GLU A 54 23.45 7.20 -13.49
N LYS A 55 23.00 6.08 -12.90
CA LYS A 55 22.56 4.89 -13.64
C LYS A 55 21.14 5.03 -14.18
N HIS A 56 20.25 5.62 -13.39
CA HIS A 56 18.82 5.60 -13.66
C HIS A 56 18.19 6.98 -13.79
N GLY A 57 18.99 8.04 -13.67
CA GLY A 57 18.49 9.42 -13.71
C GLY A 57 17.88 9.84 -12.39
N GLU A 58 17.12 10.94 -12.43
CA GLU A 58 16.44 11.45 -11.25
C GLU A 58 15.26 10.56 -10.89
N PRO A 59 14.95 10.41 -9.58
CA PRO A 59 13.81 9.62 -9.17
C PRO A 59 12.49 10.25 -9.65
N ASP A 60 11.53 9.40 -9.94
CA ASP A 60 10.23 9.77 -10.52
C ASP A 60 9.12 9.58 -9.49
N ARG A 61 8.45 10.66 -9.12
CA ARG A 61 7.34 10.61 -8.15
C ARG A 61 6.18 9.77 -8.65
N ALA A 62 5.89 9.77 -9.94
CA ALA A 62 4.83 8.95 -10.51
C ALA A 62 5.14 7.45 -10.40
N GLN A 63 6.41 7.09 -10.59
CA GLN A 63 6.85 5.71 -10.42
C GLN A 63 6.74 5.26 -8.96
N LEU A 64 7.15 6.11 -8.01
CA LEU A 64 6.98 5.84 -6.58
C LEU A 64 5.51 5.63 -6.24
N ALA A 65 4.65 6.52 -6.73
CA ALA A 65 3.20 6.43 -6.49
C ALA A 65 2.63 5.13 -7.04
N GLN A 66 3.08 4.71 -8.22
CA GLN A 66 2.63 3.45 -8.82
C GLN A 66 3.00 2.25 -7.95
N GLU A 67 4.22 2.22 -7.43
CA GLU A 67 4.65 1.10 -6.57
C GLU A 67 3.87 1.08 -5.25
N ILE A 68 3.56 2.23 -4.68
CA ILE A 68 2.70 2.31 -3.49
C ILE A 68 1.30 1.78 -3.81
N ARG A 69 0.73 2.19 -4.95
CA ARG A 69 -0.57 1.70 -5.41
C ARG A 69 -0.56 0.17 -5.52
N ASP A 70 0.48 -0.38 -6.09
CA ASP A 70 0.59 -1.82 -6.31
C ASP A 70 0.66 -2.59 -4.98
N VAL A 71 1.38 -2.07 -4.00
CA VAL A 71 1.42 -2.66 -2.65
C VAL A 71 0.04 -2.61 -2.00
N LEU A 72 -0.63 -1.45 -2.05
CA LEU A 72 -1.98 -1.30 -1.48
C LEU A 72 -2.96 -2.26 -2.13
N THR A 73 -2.90 -2.41 -3.45
CA THR A 73 -3.76 -3.32 -4.19
C THR A 73 -3.55 -4.77 -3.75
N CYS A 74 -2.29 -5.18 -3.58
CA CYS A 74 -1.99 -6.55 -3.13
C CYS A 74 -2.50 -6.79 -1.70
N VAL A 75 -2.35 -5.82 -0.79
CA VAL A 75 -2.88 -5.92 0.57
C VAL A 75 -4.40 -6.09 0.53
N ALA A 76 -5.09 -5.29 -0.29
CA ALA A 76 -6.55 -5.40 -0.44
C ALA A 76 -6.95 -6.77 -0.97
N ARG A 77 -6.15 -7.37 -1.86
CA ARG A 77 -6.42 -8.72 -2.37
C ARG A 77 -6.31 -9.77 -1.28
N VAL A 78 -5.34 -9.65 -0.37
CA VAL A 78 -5.22 -10.55 0.78
C VAL A 78 -6.46 -10.44 1.67
N MET A 79 -6.89 -9.22 1.98
CA MET A 79 -8.09 -8.99 2.79
C MET A 79 -9.33 -9.62 2.15
N ASP A 80 -9.49 -9.43 0.84
CA ASP A 80 -10.63 -9.99 0.10
C ASP A 80 -10.60 -11.51 0.10
N HIS A 81 -9.42 -12.09 -0.09
CA HIS A 81 -9.29 -13.55 -0.14
C HIS A 81 -9.75 -14.22 1.16
N TYR A 82 -9.38 -13.63 2.31
CA TYR A 82 -9.69 -14.18 3.62
C TYR A 82 -10.94 -13.58 4.25
N HIS A 83 -11.57 -12.61 3.60
CA HIS A 83 -12.76 -11.92 4.12
C HIS A 83 -12.54 -11.34 5.52
N VAL A 84 -11.41 -10.68 5.74
CA VAL A 84 -11.03 -10.16 7.07
C VAL A 84 -11.11 -8.63 7.15
N GLU A 85 -11.85 -8.00 6.26
CA GLU A 85 -11.96 -6.54 6.26
C GLU A 85 -12.48 -5.98 7.59
N ALA A 86 -13.51 -6.59 8.15
CA ALA A 86 -14.10 -6.12 9.41
C ALA A 86 -13.09 -6.22 10.55
N GLU A 87 -12.32 -7.30 10.60
CA GLU A 87 -11.31 -7.50 11.62
C GLU A 87 -10.15 -6.51 11.47
N VAL A 88 -9.75 -6.22 10.23
CA VAL A 88 -8.72 -5.21 9.97
C VAL A 88 -9.22 -3.84 10.39
N ALA A 89 -10.45 -3.48 10.03
CA ALA A 89 -11.05 -2.20 10.41
C ALA A 89 -11.11 -2.04 11.93
N ALA A 90 -11.53 -3.10 12.65
CA ALA A 90 -11.60 -3.08 14.11
C ALA A 90 -10.20 -2.94 14.73
N SER A 91 -9.21 -3.61 14.17
CA SER A 91 -7.83 -3.52 14.63
C SER A 91 -7.27 -2.10 14.46
N ILE A 92 -7.54 -1.48 13.31
CA ILE A 92 -7.12 -0.10 13.05
C ILE A 92 -7.79 0.85 14.03
N GLU A 93 -9.08 0.68 14.28
CA GLU A 93 -9.83 1.55 15.21
C GLU A 93 -9.29 1.46 16.63
N LEU A 94 -9.01 0.26 17.10
CA LEU A 94 -8.43 0.05 18.42
C LEU A 94 -7.07 0.75 18.56
N TYR A 95 -6.23 0.62 17.57
CA TYR A 95 -4.91 1.22 17.57
C TYR A 95 -5.00 2.76 17.48
N TYR A 96 -5.91 3.25 16.64
CA TYR A 96 -6.18 4.69 16.53
C TYR A 96 -6.58 5.28 17.89
N GLN A 97 -7.53 4.64 18.58
CA GLN A 97 -7.98 5.11 19.90
C GLN A 97 -6.87 5.06 20.94
N SER A 98 -6.04 4.02 20.89
CA SER A 98 -4.91 3.88 21.80
C SER A 98 -3.91 5.04 21.62
N LEU A 99 -3.53 5.32 20.39
CA LEU A 99 -2.61 6.43 20.10
C LEU A 99 -3.21 7.78 20.46
N LYS A 100 -4.51 7.93 20.26
CA LYS A 100 -5.21 9.17 20.63
C LYS A 100 -5.21 9.37 22.14
N ARG A 101 -5.49 8.31 22.92
CA ARG A 101 -5.45 8.39 24.40
C ARG A 101 -4.07 8.74 24.90
N GLU A 102 -3.03 8.26 24.24
CA GLU A 102 -1.65 8.54 24.62
C GLU A 102 -1.16 9.91 24.15
N GLY A 103 -2.00 10.64 23.41
CA GLY A 103 -1.67 11.99 22.95
C GLY A 103 -0.87 12.06 21.65
N PHE A 104 -0.70 10.94 20.96
CA PHE A 104 0.06 10.91 19.69
C PHE A 104 -0.79 11.27 18.48
N ILE A 105 -2.12 11.29 18.61
CA ILE A 105 -3.05 11.70 17.56
C ILE A 105 -3.95 12.79 18.10
N THR A 106 -4.06 13.90 17.33
CA THR A 106 -5.02 14.96 17.60
C THR A 106 -5.93 15.12 16.37
N ASP A 107 -7.23 15.21 16.60
CA ASP A 107 -8.23 15.17 15.53
C ASP A 107 -8.01 16.20 14.44
N HIS A 108 -7.73 17.45 14.81
CA HIS A 108 -7.62 18.54 13.84
C HIS A 108 -6.33 18.48 13.02
N ALA A 109 -5.20 18.15 13.67
CA ALA A 109 -3.92 18.11 12.99
C ALA A 109 -3.86 16.99 11.94
N GLU A 110 -4.44 15.84 12.25
CA GLU A 110 -4.42 14.70 11.33
C GLU A 110 -5.34 14.90 10.14
N CYS A 111 -6.47 15.58 10.33
CA CYS A 111 -7.41 15.86 9.23
C CYS A 111 -6.88 16.93 8.29
N ALA A 112 -5.98 17.80 8.74
CA ALA A 112 -5.44 18.87 7.91
C ALA A 112 -4.34 18.42 6.97
N SER A 113 -3.74 17.29 7.22
CA SER A 113 -2.68 16.76 6.36
C SER A 113 -3.27 15.98 5.16
#